data_5494ac2692eab0f8b29bb78fc72270cd
#
_entry.id   5494ac2692eab0f8b29bb78fc72270cd
#
_cell.length_a   1.000
_cell.length_b   1.000
_cell.length_c   1.000
_cell.angle_alpha   90.00
_cell.angle_beta   90.00
_cell.angle_gamma   90.00
#
_symmetry.space_group_name_H-M   'P 1'
#
loop_
_entity.id
_entity.type
_entity.pdbx_description
1 polymer ?
#
loop_
_entity_poly.entity_id
_entity_poly.type
_entity_poly.pdbx_seq_one_letter_code
_entity_poly.pdbx_strand_id
1 'polypeptide(L)'
;MEKVEDLVTDKQIDLAWGYANFGDNYSKREIIANTLLKCASGYETGHTAKCIVEELGLVTQRWQLSQRGKRYLYTAYSGGLSM
;
A
#
# COMPACT_ATOMS: atom_id res chain seq x y z
N MET A 1 -14.83 -7.97 11.02
CA MET A 1 -13.49 -7.35 11.12
C MET A 1 -13.03 -6.95 9.73
N GLU A 2 -12.54 -5.72 9.59
CA GLU A 2 -12.09 -5.21 8.30
C GLU A 2 -10.79 -5.90 7.89
N LYS A 3 -10.68 -6.23 6.61
CA LYS A 3 -9.49 -6.84 6.03
C LYS A 3 -8.93 -5.92 4.96
N VAL A 4 -7.63 -6.07 4.67
CA VAL A 4 -7.00 -5.25 3.64
C VAL A 4 -7.68 -5.45 2.28
N GLU A 5 -8.19 -6.66 2.01
CA GLU A 5 -8.91 -6.96 0.78
C GLU A 5 -10.22 -6.18 0.64
N ASP A 6 -10.81 -5.77 1.77
CA ASP A 6 -12.03 -4.95 1.78
C ASP A 6 -11.73 -3.50 1.43
N LEU A 7 -10.53 -3.04 1.74
CA LEU A 7 -10.12 -1.67 1.46
C LEU A 7 -9.59 -1.51 0.04
N VAL A 8 -8.82 -2.49 -0.43
CA VAL A 8 -8.25 -2.51 -1.77
C VAL A 8 -8.31 -3.94 -2.28
N THR A 9 -9.05 -4.15 -3.36
CA THR A 9 -9.22 -5.48 -3.94
C THR A 9 -7.99 -5.88 -4.76
N ASP A 10 -7.82 -7.18 -4.96
CA ASP A 10 -6.73 -7.69 -5.80
C ASP A 10 -6.83 -7.15 -7.22
N LYS A 11 -8.05 -6.99 -7.74
CA LYS A 11 -8.25 -6.43 -9.07
C LYS A 11 -7.76 -4.99 -9.15
N GLN A 12 -8.03 -4.18 -8.13
CA GLN A 12 -7.55 -2.81 -8.08
C GLN A 12 -6.03 -2.77 -8.05
N ILE A 13 -5.42 -3.65 -7.28
CA ILE A 13 -3.96 -3.75 -7.19
C ILE A 13 -3.37 -4.13 -8.55
N ASP A 14 -3.92 -5.12 -9.22
CA ASP A 14 -3.43 -5.55 -10.52
C ASP A 14 -3.53 -4.43 -11.56
N LEU A 15 -4.62 -3.67 -11.55
CA LEU A 15 -4.79 -2.56 -12.46
C LEU A 15 -3.79 -1.43 -12.20
N ALA A 16 -3.56 -1.12 -10.92
CA ALA A 16 -2.59 -0.07 -10.55
C ALA A 16 -1.17 -0.50 -10.84
N TRP A 17 -0.88 -1.81 -10.73
CA TRP A 17 0.46 -2.34 -10.97
C TRP A 17 0.88 -2.20 -12.44
N GLY A 18 -0.05 -2.49 -13.35
CA GLY A 18 0.23 -2.43 -14.77
C GLY A 18 1.44 -3.28 -15.14
N TYR A 19 2.48 -2.63 -15.63
CA TYR A 19 3.72 -3.31 -16.03
C TYR A 19 4.83 -3.18 -14.99
N ALA A 20 4.53 -2.65 -13.82
CA ALA A 20 5.55 -2.48 -12.79
C ALA A 20 6.08 -3.83 -12.34
N ASN A 21 7.39 -3.89 -12.10
CA ASN A 21 8.04 -5.12 -11.66
C ASN A 21 8.99 -4.79 -10.51
N PHE A 22 8.74 -5.38 -9.35
CA PHE A 22 9.57 -5.22 -8.16
C PHE A 22 10.31 -6.51 -7.82
N GLY A 23 10.34 -7.45 -8.76
CA GLY A 23 10.92 -8.77 -8.52
C GLY A 23 9.89 -9.74 -7.97
N ASP A 24 10.30 -10.99 -7.79
CA ASP A 24 9.40 -12.09 -7.41
C ASP A 24 9.45 -12.41 -5.92
N ASN A 25 10.30 -11.70 -5.15
CA ASN A 25 10.53 -12.04 -3.75
C ASN A 25 9.48 -11.47 -2.79
N TYR A 26 8.64 -10.56 -3.26
CA TYR A 26 7.66 -9.89 -2.42
C TYR A 26 6.30 -9.93 -3.07
N SER A 27 5.26 -10.12 -2.26
CA SER A 27 3.90 -10.00 -2.75
C SER A 27 3.59 -8.52 -3.00
N LYS A 28 2.61 -8.26 -3.87
CA LYS A 28 2.18 -6.89 -4.14
C LYS A 28 1.68 -6.21 -2.87
N ARG A 29 0.98 -6.94 -2.01
CA ARG A 29 0.45 -6.39 -0.77
C ARG A 29 1.56 -6.05 0.21
N GLU A 30 2.63 -6.83 0.26
CA GLU A 30 3.79 -6.50 1.08
C GLU A 30 4.45 -5.21 0.61
N ILE A 31 4.58 -5.03 -0.69
CA ILE A 31 5.17 -3.83 -1.26
C ILE A 31 4.30 -2.61 -0.93
N ILE A 32 2.98 -2.74 -1.04
CA ILE A 32 2.06 -1.68 -0.68
C ILE A 32 2.21 -1.31 0.79
N ALA A 33 2.19 -2.31 1.68
CA ALA A 33 2.31 -2.06 3.11
C ALA A 33 3.64 -1.38 3.46
N ASN A 34 4.75 -1.85 2.89
CA ASN A 34 6.05 -1.25 3.11
C ASN A 34 6.11 0.19 2.59
N THR A 35 5.50 0.44 1.43
CA THR A 35 5.45 1.79 0.85
C THR A 35 4.67 2.74 1.75
N LEU A 36 3.54 2.29 2.28
CA LEU A 36 2.74 3.09 3.20
C LEU A 36 3.47 3.34 4.51
N LEU A 37 4.22 2.35 4.99
CA LEU A 37 5.01 2.51 6.21
C LEU A 37 6.09 3.57 6.01
N LYS A 38 6.76 3.56 4.87
CA LYS A 38 7.76 4.59 4.52
C LYS A 38 7.10 5.97 4.49
N CYS A 39 5.92 6.06 3.89
CA CYS A 39 5.18 7.31 3.83
C CYS A 39 4.87 7.81 5.25
N ALA A 40 4.38 6.93 6.11
CA ALA A 40 4.03 7.29 7.48
C ALA A 40 5.25 7.72 8.30
N SER A 41 6.42 7.16 7.98
CA SER A 41 7.66 7.45 8.69
C SER A 41 8.45 8.62 8.10
N GLY A 42 7.95 9.24 7.05
CA GLY A 42 8.60 10.38 6.42
C GLY A 42 9.72 10.01 5.45
N TYR A 43 9.86 8.74 5.10
CA TYR A 43 10.85 8.30 4.12
C TYR A 43 10.28 8.36 2.72
N GLU A 44 11.16 8.62 1.76
CA GLU A 44 10.77 8.58 0.35
C GLU A 44 10.87 7.16 -0.18
N THR A 45 10.15 6.93 -1.28
CA THR A 45 10.18 5.65 -1.97
C THR A 45 10.36 5.91 -3.47
N GLY A 46 10.55 4.83 -4.23
CA GLY A 46 10.69 4.95 -5.67
C GLY A 46 9.42 5.49 -6.32
N HIS A 47 9.60 6.16 -7.48
CA HIS A 47 8.50 6.78 -8.19
C HIS A 47 7.37 5.80 -8.53
N THR A 48 7.72 4.60 -8.96
CA THR A 48 6.73 3.60 -9.37
C THR A 48 5.85 3.18 -8.20
N ALA A 49 6.45 2.89 -7.05
CA ALA A 49 5.70 2.50 -5.87
C ALA A 49 4.79 3.64 -5.40
N LYS A 50 5.30 4.88 -5.45
CA LYS A 50 4.52 6.05 -5.09
C LYS A 50 3.30 6.21 -5.99
N CYS A 51 3.48 6.04 -7.30
CA CYS A 51 2.37 6.15 -8.25
C CYS A 51 1.31 5.09 -7.99
N ILE A 52 1.72 3.87 -7.67
CA ILE A 52 0.80 2.78 -7.41
C ILE A 52 -0.10 3.10 -6.21
N VAL A 53 0.49 3.52 -5.08
CA VAL A 53 -0.30 3.81 -3.88
C VAL A 53 -1.15 5.07 -4.04
N GLU A 54 -0.70 6.04 -4.83
CA GLU A 54 -1.53 7.19 -5.17
C GLU A 54 -2.76 6.77 -5.99
N GLU A 55 -2.56 5.91 -6.98
CA GLU A 55 -3.65 5.44 -7.83
C GLU A 55 -4.67 4.63 -7.03
N LEU A 56 -4.21 3.89 -6.03
CA LEU A 56 -5.10 3.13 -5.15
C LEU A 56 -5.82 4.01 -4.13
N GLY A 57 -5.48 5.29 -4.08
CA GLY A 57 -6.11 6.21 -3.14
C GLY A 57 -5.61 6.06 -1.71
N LEU A 58 -4.43 5.50 -1.54
CA LEU A 58 -3.86 5.24 -0.22
C LEU A 58 -2.97 6.38 0.27
N VAL A 59 -2.46 7.20 -0.64
CA VAL A 59 -1.69 8.40 -0.29
C VAL A 59 -2.18 9.57 -1.13
N THR A 60 -1.91 10.79 -0.62
CA THR A 60 -2.22 12.02 -1.34
C THR A 60 -1.05 12.40 -2.25
N GLN A 61 -1.28 13.40 -3.10
CA GLN A 61 -0.22 13.92 -3.96
C GLN A 61 0.93 14.56 -3.17
N ARG A 62 0.68 14.92 -1.93
CA ARG A 62 1.69 15.52 -1.04
C ARG A 62 2.47 14.47 -0.25
N TRP A 63 2.35 13.20 -0.63
CA TRP A 63 3.02 12.10 0.03
C TRP A 63 2.61 12.00 1.50
N GLN A 64 1.30 11.99 1.74
CA GLN A 64 0.72 11.77 3.06
C GLN A 64 -0.31 10.66 2.96
N LEU A 65 -0.47 9.89 4.02
CA LEU A 65 -1.47 8.82 4.03
C LEU A 65 -2.87 9.41 3.96
N SER A 66 -3.70 8.87 3.06
CA SER A 66 -5.13 9.18 3.05
C SER A 66 -5.81 8.43 4.19
N GLN A 67 -7.09 8.70 4.41
CA GLN A 67 -7.87 7.94 5.39
C GLN A 67 -7.84 6.45 5.07
N ARG A 68 -8.01 6.11 3.81
CA ARG A 68 -7.94 4.72 3.35
C ARG A 68 -6.54 4.13 3.58
N GLY A 69 -5.50 4.91 3.31
CA GLY A 69 -4.12 4.48 3.53
C GLY A 69 -3.83 4.17 4.99
N LYS A 70 -4.31 5.02 5.89
CA LYS A 70 -4.14 4.79 7.33
C LYS A 70 -4.85 3.50 7.76
N ARG A 71 -6.05 3.28 7.28
CA ARG A 71 -6.81 2.07 7.61
C ARG A 71 -6.14 0.83 7.04
N TYR A 72 -5.65 0.92 5.82
CA TYR A 72 -4.94 -0.19 5.19
C TYR A 72 -3.70 -0.56 6.00
N LEU A 73 -2.89 0.44 6.32
CA LEU A 73 -1.65 0.21 7.07
C LEU A 73 -1.94 -0.39 8.44
N TYR A 74 -2.89 0.18 9.16
CA TYR A 74 -3.30 -0.34 10.46
C TYR A 74 -3.77 -1.79 10.36
N THR A 75 -4.65 -2.07 9.40
CA THR A 75 -5.23 -3.40 9.23
C THR A 75 -4.15 -4.42 8.86
N ALA A 76 -3.24 -4.05 7.97
CA ALA A 76 -2.16 -4.94 7.53
C ALA A 76 -1.24 -5.35 8.69
N TYR A 77 -0.85 -4.38 9.51
CA TYR A 77 0.09 -4.67 10.59
C TYR A 77 -0.59 -5.19 11.85
N SER A 78 -1.82 -4.77 12.11
CA SER A 78 -2.60 -5.32 13.21
C SER A 78 -2.85 -6.81 13.03
N GLY A 79 -3.21 -7.21 11.81
CA GLY A 79 -3.45 -8.61 11.50
C GLY A 79 -2.20 -9.46 11.67
N GLY A 80 -1.04 -8.89 11.29
CA GLY A 80 0.23 -9.59 11.42
C GLY A 80 0.77 -9.63 12.84
N LEU A 81 0.34 -8.70 13.68
CA LEU A 81 0.80 -8.61 15.05
C LEU A 81 -0.11 -9.29 16.06
N SER A 82 -1.27 -9.71 15.63
CA SER A 82 -2.21 -10.39 16.51
C SER A 82 -1.77 -11.82 16.73
N MET A 83 -1.00 -11.98 17.73
CA MET A 83 -0.48 -13.30 18.10
C MET A 83 -1.04 -13.74 19.41
#